data_a4054d7235e9bcdbdce6e5f4ecec4574
#
_entry.id   a4054d7235e9bcdbdce6e5f4ecec4574
#
_cell.length_a   1.000
_cell.length_b   1.000
_cell.length_c   1.000
_cell.angle_alpha   90.00
_cell.angle_beta   90.00
_cell.angle_gamma   90.00
#
_symmetry.space_group_name_H-M   'P 1'
#
loop_
_entity.id
_entity.type
_entity.pdbx_description
1 polymer ?
#
loop_
_entity_poly.entity_id
_entity_poly.type
_entity_poly.pdbx_seq_one_letter_code
_entity_poly.pdbx_strand_id
1 'polypeptide(L)'
;MPVLVKICGLKTPDALDAALDAGADMVGFVFFPPSPRDLGVEAARALGERVKGRAQKVALSVDATIGELERVVEALKPDMLQLHGKETPEHVNAVRSRFHLPVMKALPIEGRADLSPIRIYEKVADWLLFDGHAPRDATRPGGLGKTFDWTVLQNLDFNGPFMLSGGLNASNVAEALRITSAPAVDVSSGVERAPGEKDPDKIRAFIRAARGQPPEKSSAIESDQPPRARTPGSSTDVTA
;
A
#
# COMPACT_ATOMS: atom_id res chain seq x y z
N MET A 1 7.20 11.12 -14.22
CA MET A 1 6.31 11.49 -13.08
C MET A 1 6.74 10.66 -11.88
N PRO A 2 6.63 11.15 -10.64
CA PRO A 2 6.91 10.34 -9.46
C PRO A 2 5.94 9.15 -9.42
N VAL A 3 6.42 8.01 -8.89
CA VAL A 3 5.61 6.81 -8.69
C VAL A 3 4.50 7.08 -7.67
N LEU A 4 3.27 6.65 -7.96
CA LEU A 4 2.16 6.72 -7.00
C LEU A 4 2.27 5.58 -5.98
N VAL A 5 2.03 5.89 -4.70
CA VAL A 5 2.14 4.93 -3.60
C VAL A 5 0.80 4.79 -2.89
N LYS A 6 0.30 3.56 -2.82
CA LYS A 6 -0.89 3.20 -2.06
C LYS A 6 -0.51 2.38 -0.83
N ILE A 7 -1.04 2.76 0.34
CA ILE A 7 -0.97 1.98 1.58
C ILE A 7 -2.34 1.37 1.84
N CYS A 8 -2.44 0.05 1.78
CA CYS A 8 -3.72 -0.68 1.81
C CYS A 8 -3.96 -1.39 3.15
N GLY A 9 -5.22 -1.41 3.60
CA GLY A 9 -5.65 -2.10 4.81
C GLY A 9 -5.37 -1.32 6.09
N LEU A 10 -5.58 -0.01 6.04
CA LEU A 10 -5.48 0.89 7.20
C LEU A 10 -6.72 0.75 8.09
N LYS A 11 -6.51 0.56 9.41
CA LYS A 11 -7.58 0.33 10.39
C LYS A 11 -7.54 1.27 11.59
N THR A 12 -6.42 1.96 11.78
CA THR A 12 -6.21 2.80 12.97
C THR A 12 -5.85 4.23 12.57
N PRO A 13 -6.21 5.24 13.39
CA PRO A 13 -5.80 6.62 13.15
C PRO A 13 -4.28 6.79 13.00
N ASP A 14 -3.50 6.15 13.87
CA ASP A 14 -2.02 6.29 13.88
C ASP A 14 -1.39 5.77 12.58
N ALA A 15 -1.86 4.63 12.08
CA ALA A 15 -1.38 4.07 10.82
C ALA A 15 -1.80 4.93 9.61
N LEU A 16 -3.02 5.48 9.65
CA LEU A 16 -3.51 6.39 8.63
C LEU A 16 -2.69 7.68 8.61
N ASP A 17 -2.47 8.30 9.78
CA ASP A 17 -1.67 9.51 9.88
C ASP A 17 -0.23 9.27 9.40
N ALA A 18 0.40 8.17 9.81
CA ALA A 18 1.73 7.82 9.32
C ALA A 18 1.80 7.68 7.80
N ALA A 19 0.78 7.12 7.16
CA ALA A 19 0.71 7.02 5.69
C ALA A 19 0.54 8.41 5.05
N LEU A 20 -0.35 9.22 5.59
CA LEU A 20 -0.63 10.56 5.08
C LEU A 20 0.55 11.52 5.27
N ASP A 21 1.21 11.48 6.42
CA ASP A 21 2.36 12.33 6.76
C ASP A 21 3.61 11.93 5.96
N ALA A 22 3.76 10.65 5.66
CA ALA A 22 4.79 10.15 4.75
C ALA A 22 4.50 10.45 3.27
N GLY A 23 3.31 10.96 2.95
CA GLY A 23 2.91 11.37 1.61
C GLY A 23 2.43 10.21 0.74
N ALA A 24 1.66 9.27 1.28
CA ALA A 24 0.93 8.31 0.46
C ALA A 24 -0.05 9.03 -0.49
N ASP A 25 -0.10 8.62 -1.76
CA ASP A 25 -1.02 9.19 -2.74
C ASP A 25 -2.42 8.58 -2.60
N MET A 26 -2.49 7.33 -2.15
CA MET A 26 -3.73 6.59 -1.93
C MET A 26 -3.69 5.84 -0.60
N VAL A 27 -4.84 5.78 0.06
CA VAL A 27 -5.06 5.03 1.31
C VAL A 27 -6.22 4.05 1.13
N GLY A 28 -5.97 2.77 1.39
CA GLY A 28 -6.91 1.68 1.14
C GLY A 28 -7.57 1.19 2.42
N PHE A 29 -8.90 1.02 2.37
CA PHE A 29 -9.75 0.46 3.42
C PHE A 29 -10.40 -0.81 2.90
N VAL A 30 -10.33 -1.90 3.67
CA VAL A 30 -10.76 -3.23 3.24
C VAL A 30 -12.13 -3.55 3.83
N PHE A 31 -13.05 -3.97 2.99
CA PHE A 31 -14.40 -4.41 3.34
C PHE A 31 -14.58 -5.88 2.89
N PHE A 32 -14.01 -6.77 3.67
CA PHE A 32 -14.05 -8.22 3.44
C PHE A 32 -13.86 -8.97 4.76
N PRO A 33 -14.94 -9.44 5.43
CA PRO A 33 -14.90 -10.04 6.77
C PRO A 33 -13.84 -11.13 7.00
N PRO A 34 -13.50 -12.00 6.02
CA PRO A 34 -12.43 -12.99 6.20
C PRO A 34 -11.02 -12.37 6.29
N SER A 35 -10.86 -11.09 5.98
CA SER A 35 -9.55 -10.40 6.05
C SER A 35 -9.26 -9.91 7.47
N PRO A 36 -8.02 -10.06 7.99
CA PRO A 36 -7.61 -9.41 9.25
C PRO A 36 -7.59 -7.87 9.15
N ARG A 37 -7.75 -7.34 7.93
CA ARG A 37 -7.79 -5.92 7.62
C ARG A 37 -9.20 -5.39 7.43
N ASP A 38 -10.21 -6.24 7.65
CA ASP A 38 -11.60 -5.85 7.52
C ASP A 38 -11.94 -4.65 8.42
N LEU A 39 -12.74 -3.73 7.88
CA LEU A 39 -13.12 -2.51 8.55
C LEU A 39 -14.64 -2.33 8.51
N GLY A 40 -15.25 -2.16 9.67
CA GLY A 40 -16.67 -1.84 9.74
C GLY A 40 -16.97 -0.44 9.19
N VAL A 41 -18.18 -0.25 8.68
CA VAL A 41 -18.60 0.99 8.00
C VAL A 41 -18.49 2.24 8.89
N GLU A 42 -18.75 2.11 10.20
CA GLU A 42 -18.64 3.25 11.12
C GLU A 42 -17.17 3.68 11.33
N ALA A 43 -16.26 2.71 11.49
CA ALA A 43 -14.83 3.01 11.57
C ALA A 43 -14.31 3.57 10.24
N ALA A 44 -14.84 3.10 9.11
CA ALA A 44 -14.50 3.60 7.78
C ALA A 44 -14.92 5.08 7.62
N ARG A 45 -16.10 5.45 8.13
CA ARG A 45 -16.56 6.85 8.14
C ARG A 45 -15.58 7.75 8.88
N ALA A 46 -15.24 7.39 10.12
CA ALA A 46 -14.34 8.17 10.97
C ALA A 46 -12.92 8.31 10.36
N LEU A 47 -12.36 7.22 9.82
CA LEU A 47 -11.06 7.25 9.16
C LEU A 47 -11.12 8.01 7.83
N GLY A 48 -12.21 7.85 7.06
CA GLY A 48 -12.42 8.57 5.80
C GLY A 48 -12.47 10.09 5.99
N GLU A 49 -13.13 10.57 7.04
CA GLU A 49 -13.15 11.99 7.41
C GLU A 49 -11.78 12.52 7.84
N ARG A 50 -10.94 11.64 8.47
CA ARG A 50 -9.59 12.00 8.88
C ARG A 50 -8.62 12.22 7.70
N VAL A 51 -8.86 11.63 6.54
CA VAL A 51 -8.01 11.80 5.33
C VAL A 51 -7.96 13.27 4.89
N LYS A 52 -9.07 14.02 4.98
CA LYS A 52 -9.18 15.46 4.68
C LYS A 52 -8.60 15.86 3.31
N GLY A 53 -8.75 15.00 2.31
CA GLY A 53 -8.26 15.26 0.95
C GLY A 53 -6.73 15.15 0.77
N ARG A 54 -5.98 14.69 1.78
CA ARG A 54 -4.52 14.54 1.67
C ARG A 54 -4.09 13.36 0.79
N ALA A 55 -4.97 12.38 0.59
CA ALA A 55 -4.78 11.23 -0.27
C ALA A 55 -6.12 10.76 -0.84
N GLN A 56 -6.11 9.99 -1.93
CA GLN A 56 -7.30 9.34 -2.46
C GLN A 56 -7.71 8.17 -1.56
N LYS A 57 -8.99 8.08 -1.25
CA LYS A 57 -9.59 6.97 -0.48
C LYS A 57 -9.99 5.85 -1.41
N VAL A 58 -9.44 4.66 -1.22
CA VAL A 58 -9.77 3.47 -2.00
C VAL A 58 -10.54 2.48 -1.14
N ALA A 59 -11.77 2.14 -1.53
CA ALA A 59 -12.54 1.07 -0.91
C ALA A 59 -12.28 -0.25 -1.63
N LEU A 60 -11.66 -1.21 -0.93
CA LEU A 60 -11.40 -2.54 -1.43
C LEU A 60 -12.46 -3.52 -0.97
N SER A 61 -13.05 -4.25 -1.91
CA SER A 61 -14.01 -5.33 -1.66
C SER A 61 -13.63 -6.61 -2.41
N VAL A 62 -14.22 -7.72 -2.00
CA VAL A 62 -14.05 -9.03 -2.63
C VAL A 62 -15.42 -9.62 -2.89
N ASP A 63 -15.78 -9.79 -4.16
CA ASP A 63 -17.04 -10.37 -4.64
C ASP A 63 -18.30 -9.74 -4.01
N ALA A 64 -18.22 -8.45 -3.67
CA ALA A 64 -19.30 -7.73 -3.02
C ALA A 64 -20.46 -7.45 -3.98
N THR A 65 -21.68 -7.55 -3.46
CA THR A 65 -22.90 -7.13 -4.17
C THR A 65 -22.98 -5.61 -4.29
N ILE A 66 -23.77 -5.11 -5.23
CA ILE A 66 -24.03 -3.66 -5.37
C ILE A 66 -24.56 -3.05 -4.07
N GLY A 67 -25.47 -3.74 -3.36
CA GLY A 67 -26.03 -3.25 -2.10
C GLY A 67 -25.02 -3.19 -0.95
N GLU A 68 -24.01 -4.06 -0.93
CA GLU A 68 -22.89 -3.98 0.01
C GLU A 68 -21.99 -2.80 -0.31
N LEU A 69 -21.69 -2.60 -1.59
CA LEU A 69 -20.90 -1.45 -2.06
C LEU A 69 -21.62 -0.12 -1.79
N GLU A 70 -22.95 -0.04 -1.89
CA GLU A 70 -23.71 1.17 -1.55
C GLU A 70 -23.46 1.62 -0.11
N ARG A 71 -23.50 0.70 0.86
CA ARG A 71 -23.21 0.99 2.28
C ARG A 71 -21.79 1.50 2.49
N VAL A 72 -20.83 0.89 1.78
CA VAL A 72 -19.42 1.30 1.83
C VAL A 72 -19.22 2.69 1.25
N VAL A 73 -19.81 2.95 0.08
CA VAL A 73 -19.70 4.25 -0.61
C VAL A 73 -20.35 5.36 0.22
N GLU A 74 -21.51 5.11 0.82
CA GLU A 74 -22.19 6.08 1.70
C GLU A 74 -21.34 6.41 2.94
N ALA A 75 -20.71 5.40 3.56
CA ALA A 75 -19.95 5.59 4.78
C ALA A 75 -18.57 6.24 4.54
N LEU A 76 -17.78 5.69 3.61
CA LEU A 76 -16.39 6.11 3.36
C LEU A 76 -16.30 7.31 2.44
N LYS A 77 -17.27 7.47 1.51
CA LYS A 77 -17.19 8.41 0.37
C LYS A 77 -15.86 8.27 -0.36
N PRO A 78 -15.56 7.08 -0.94
CA PRO A 78 -14.29 6.80 -1.57
C PRO A 78 -14.11 7.59 -2.87
N ASP A 79 -12.86 7.78 -3.26
CA ASP A 79 -12.47 8.35 -4.55
C ASP A 79 -12.30 7.27 -5.64
N MET A 80 -12.20 6.00 -5.23
CA MET A 80 -12.02 4.84 -6.12
C MET A 80 -12.54 3.57 -5.45
N LEU A 81 -13.12 2.65 -6.23
CA LEU A 81 -13.48 1.30 -5.80
C LEU A 81 -12.45 0.30 -6.32
N GLN A 82 -11.95 -0.59 -5.45
CA GLN A 82 -11.05 -1.68 -5.83
C GLN A 82 -11.77 -3.01 -5.67
N LEU A 83 -11.92 -3.73 -6.78
CA LEU A 83 -12.54 -5.05 -6.85
C LEU A 83 -11.45 -6.12 -6.87
N HIS A 84 -11.32 -6.89 -5.79
CA HIS A 84 -10.19 -7.79 -5.54
C HIS A 84 -10.57 -9.26 -5.48
N GLY A 85 -11.76 -9.60 -5.96
CA GLY A 85 -12.30 -10.95 -6.04
C GLY A 85 -12.31 -11.51 -7.46
N LYS A 86 -13.31 -12.34 -7.73
CA LYS A 86 -13.56 -12.98 -9.04
C LYS A 86 -14.65 -12.25 -9.82
N GLU A 87 -14.81 -10.96 -9.58
CA GLU A 87 -15.83 -10.14 -10.24
C GLU A 87 -15.68 -10.21 -11.76
N THR A 88 -16.79 -10.55 -12.44
CA THR A 88 -16.81 -10.63 -13.90
C THR A 88 -16.71 -9.25 -14.55
N PRO A 89 -16.33 -9.14 -15.84
CA PRO A 89 -16.31 -7.85 -16.54
C PRO A 89 -17.66 -7.14 -16.52
N GLU A 90 -18.78 -7.89 -16.58
CA GLU A 90 -20.14 -7.34 -16.49
C GLU A 90 -20.39 -6.71 -15.11
N HIS A 91 -19.93 -7.38 -14.03
CA HIS A 91 -20.06 -6.84 -12.69
C HIS A 91 -19.19 -5.58 -12.50
N VAL A 92 -17.94 -5.59 -12.99
CA VAL A 92 -17.06 -4.40 -12.97
C VAL A 92 -17.73 -3.22 -13.67
N ASN A 93 -18.31 -3.44 -14.85
CA ASN A 93 -19.01 -2.41 -15.59
C ASN A 93 -20.29 -1.94 -14.88
N ALA A 94 -21.04 -2.84 -14.23
CA ALA A 94 -22.22 -2.50 -13.43
C ALA A 94 -21.86 -1.61 -12.23
N VAL A 95 -20.78 -1.94 -11.51
CA VAL A 95 -20.22 -1.13 -10.39
C VAL A 95 -19.84 0.25 -10.89
N ARG A 96 -19.06 0.35 -11.96
CA ARG A 96 -18.64 1.62 -12.56
C ARG A 96 -19.82 2.50 -12.95
N SER A 97 -20.81 1.90 -13.60
CA SER A 97 -22.02 2.61 -14.05
C SER A 97 -22.92 3.05 -12.88
N ARG A 98 -22.99 2.25 -11.80
CA ARG A 98 -23.85 2.53 -10.64
C ARG A 98 -23.31 3.65 -9.77
N PHE A 99 -21.98 3.67 -9.55
CA PHE A 99 -21.37 4.60 -8.58
C PHE A 99 -20.73 5.82 -9.25
N HIS A 100 -20.47 5.80 -10.55
CA HIS A 100 -19.74 6.85 -11.27
C HIS A 100 -18.38 7.20 -10.64
N LEU A 101 -17.75 6.19 -10.02
CA LEU A 101 -16.41 6.27 -9.45
C LEU A 101 -15.42 5.49 -10.32
N PRO A 102 -14.15 5.88 -10.35
CA PRO A 102 -13.10 5.06 -10.92
C PRO A 102 -13.08 3.67 -10.28
N VAL A 103 -12.90 2.64 -11.11
CA VAL A 103 -12.83 1.24 -10.66
C VAL A 103 -11.46 0.67 -10.98
N MET A 104 -10.80 0.11 -9.97
CA MET A 104 -9.57 -0.67 -10.07
C MET A 104 -9.91 -2.16 -9.96
N LYS A 105 -9.54 -2.96 -10.97
CA LYS A 105 -9.69 -4.42 -10.92
C LYS A 105 -8.35 -5.09 -10.59
N ALA A 106 -8.31 -5.88 -9.53
CA ALA A 106 -7.16 -6.69 -9.19
C ALA A 106 -7.16 -7.99 -10.00
N LEU A 107 -6.00 -8.31 -10.57
CA LEU A 107 -5.73 -9.54 -11.32
C LEU A 107 -4.59 -10.30 -10.64
N PRO A 108 -4.79 -11.58 -10.27
CA PRO A 108 -3.74 -12.42 -9.73
C PRO A 108 -2.76 -12.81 -10.83
N ILE A 109 -1.46 -12.63 -10.60
CA ILE A 109 -0.39 -12.94 -11.54
C ILE A 109 0.59 -13.91 -10.88
N GLU A 110 0.84 -15.03 -11.55
CA GLU A 110 1.91 -15.98 -11.23
C GLU A 110 2.85 -16.11 -12.43
N GLY A 111 2.29 -16.12 -13.65
CA GLY A 111 3.03 -16.29 -14.89
C GLY A 111 2.38 -15.60 -16.09
N ARG A 112 3.00 -15.75 -17.27
CA ARG A 112 2.53 -15.09 -18.52
C ARG A 112 1.10 -15.50 -18.93
N ALA A 113 0.63 -16.70 -18.58
CA ALA A 113 -0.72 -17.13 -18.88
C ALA A 113 -1.79 -16.27 -18.21
N ASP A 114 -1.47 -15.70 -17.02
CA ASP A 114 -2.39 -14.89 -16.23
C ASP A 114 -2.55 -13.46 -16.78
N LEU A 115 -1.81 -13.11 -17.82
CA LEU A 115 -1.94 -11.81 -18.49
C LEU A 115 -3.13 -11.76 -19.49
N SER A 116 -3.66 -12.91 -19.89
CA SER A 116 -4.75 -12.97 -20.87
C SER A 116 -6.02 -12.20 -20.46
N PRO A 117 -6.44 -12.14 -19.17
CA PRO A 117 -7.61 -11.37 -18.76
C PRO A 117 -7.45 -9.85 -18.92
N ILE A 118 -6.22 -9.34 -19.00
CA ILE A 118 -5.96 -7.89 -19.13
C ILE A 118 -6.77 -7.29 -20.26
N ARG A 119 -6.77 -7.94 -21.46
CA ARG A 119 -7.49 -7.49 -22.65
C ARG A 119 -9.00 -7.36 -22.47
N ILE A 120 -9.55 -8.04 -21.48
CA ILE A 120 -10.99 -7.98 -21.17
C ILE A 120 -11.22 -6.86 -20.16
N TYR A 121 -10.46 -6.85 -19.07
CA TYR A 121 -10.68 -5.90 -17.98
C TYR A 121 -10.22 -4.47 -18.30
N GLU A 122 -9.26 -4.26 -19.20
CA GLU A 122 -8.87 -2.92 -19.67
C GLU A 122 -10.01 -2.12 -20.32
N LYS A 123 -11.07 -2.80 -20.75
CA LYS A 123 -12.25 -2.17 -21.39
C LYS A 123 -13.30 -1.69 -20.38
N VAL A 124 -13.28 -2.24 -19.18
CA VAL A 124 -14.33 -2.04 -18.17
C VAL A 124 -13.83 -1.45 -16.86
N ALA A 125 -12.53 -1.56 -16.57
CA ALA A 125 -11.90 -0.96 -15.41
C ALA A 125 -11.06 0.26 -15.80
N ASP A 126 -10.96 1.25 -14.91
CA ASP A 126 -10.14 2.45 -15.11
C ASP A 126 -8.68 2.21 -14.72
N TRP A 127 -8.44 1.27 -13.79
CA TRP A 127 -7.12 0.82 -13.36
C TRP A 127 -7.06 -0.70 -13.26
N LEU A 128 -5.90 -1.27 -13.54
CA LEU A 128 -5.61 -2.66 -13.19
C LEU A 128 -4.61 -2.71 -12.02
N LEU A 129 -4.77 -3.67 -11.14
CA LEU A 129 -3.79 -3.98 -10.09
C LEU A 129 -3.29 -5.40 -10.30
N PHE A 130 -1.97 -5.57 -10.43
CA PHE A 130 -1.34 -6.87 -10.56
C PHE A 130 -0.83 -7.32 -9.20
N ASP A 131 -1.43 -8.37 -8.64
CA ASP A 131 -1.09 -8.92 -7.31
C ASP A 131 -0.50 -10.33 -7.46
N GLY A 132 0.39 -10.71 -6.54
CA GLY A 132 0.90 -12.07 -6.49
C GLY A 132 -0.23 -13.08 -6.25
N HIS A 133 -0.21 -14.18 -7.00
CA HIS A 133 -1.26 -15.20 -6.89
C HIS A 133 -1.33 -15.80 -5.47
N ALA A 134 -2.52 -15.82 -4.89
CA ALA A 134 -2.75 -16.46 -3.60
C ALA A 134 -2.65 -17.99 -3.72
N PRO A 135 -2.09 -18.72 -2.72
CA PRO A 135 -2.16 -20.17 -2.71
C PRO A 135 -3.59 -20.69 -2.84
N ARG A 136 -3.77 -21.90 -3.39
CA ARG A 136 -5.09 -22.49 -3.62
C ARG A 136 -5.90 -22.71 -2.35
N ASP A 137 -5.23 -22.86 -1.22
CA ASP A 137 -5.80 -23.04 0.13
C ASP A 137 -5.97 -21.72 0.91
N ALA A 138 -5.67 -20.59 0.26
CA ALA A 138 -5.79 -19.30 0.92
C ALA A 138 -7.26 -18.90 1.16
N THR A 139 -7.53 -18.37 2.35
CA THR A 139 -8.86 -17.90 2.75
C THR A 139 -9.21 -16.51 2.18
N ARG A 140 -8.25 -15.86 1.50
CA ARG A 140 -8.40 -14.53 0.89
C ARG A 140 -7.53 -14.40 -0.37
N PRO A 141 -7.93 -13.57 -1.35
CA PRO A 141 -7.25 -13.49 -2.64
C PRO A 141 -5.92 -12.74 -2.62
N GLY A 142 -5.63 -11.92 -1.60
CA GLY A 142 -4.42 -11.09 -1.58
C GLY A 142 -3.91 -10.79 -0.17
N GLY A 143 -2.83 -10.00 -0.09
CA GLY A 143 -2.22 -9.57 1.17
C GLY A 143 -1.51 -10.69 1.94
N LEU A 144 -0.97 -11.69 1.25
CA LEU A 144 -0.29 -12.85 1.81
C LEU A 144 1.23 -12.70 1.81
N GLY A 145 1.76 -11.59 1.31
CA GLY A 145 3.20 -11.31 1.28
C GLY A 145 3.98 -12.12 0.24
N LYS A 146 3.30 -12.79 -0.71
CA LYS A 146 3.95 -13.51 -1.80
C LYS A 146 4.25 -12.58 -2.97
N THR A 147 5.48 -12.63 -3.45
CA THR A 147 5.91 -12.02 -4.71
C THR A 147 5.73 -13.02 -5.86
N PHE A 148 5.70 -12.51 -7.07
CA PHE A 148 5.82 -13.27 -8.31
C PHE A 148 7.03 -12.78 -9.10
N ASP A 149 7.36 -13.47 -10.18
CA ASP A 149 8.44 -13.03 -11.08
C ASP A 149 7.99 -11.78 -11.85
N TRP A 150 8.48 -10.62 -11.44
CA TRP A 150 8.14 -9.34 -12.05
C TRP A 150 8.54 -9.21 -13.51
N THR A 151 9.48 -10.05 -14.01
CA THR A 151 9.86 -10.07 -15.43
C THR A 151 8.71 -10.46 -16.35
N VAL A 152 7.67 -11.12 -15.80
CA VAL A 152 6.42 -11.42 -16.50
C VAL A 152 5.73 -10.16 -17.02
N LEU A 153 5.89 -9.03 -16.32
CA LEU A 153 5.33 -7.73 -16.71
C LEU A 153 6.22 -6.92 -17.65
N GLN A 154 7.43 -7.39 -17.95
CA GLN A 154 8.30 -6.73 -18.92
C GLN A 154 7.68 -6.82 -20.33
N ASN A 155 7.67 -5.68 -21.03
CA ASN A 155 7.08 -5.57 -22.38
C ASN A 155 5.58 -5.94 -22.41
N LEU A 156 4.87 -5.66 -21.32
CA LEU A 156 3.42 -5.84 -21.28
C LEU A 156 2.80 -4.92 -22.34
N ASP A 157 2.06 -5.53 -23.28
CA ASP A 157 1.28 -4.79 -24.28
C ASP A 157 -0.02 -4.27 -23.63
N PHE A 158 0.15 -3.29 -22.75
CA PHE A 158 -0.91 -2.61 -22.03
C PHE A 158 -0.52 -1.15 -21.79
N ASN A 159 -1.34 -0.22 -22.25
CA ASN A 159 -1.10 1.20 -22.17
C ASN A 159 -1.97 1.91 -21.12
N GLY A 160 -2.82 1.18 -20.41
CA GLY A 160 -3.64 1.72 -19.35
C GLY A 160 -2.85 1.93 -18.03
N PRO A 161 -3.41 2.68 -17.08
CA PRO A 161 -2.80 2.83 -15.77
C PRO A 161 -2.87 1.51 -14.98
N PHE A 162 -1.75 1.13 -14.38
CA PHE A 162 -1.71 -0.05 -13.51
C PHE A 162 -0.93 0.19 -12.23
N MET A 163 -1.20 -0.66 -11.25
CA MET A 163 -0.54 -0.67 -9.95
C MET A 163 0.08 -2.05 -9.70
N LEU A 164 1.35 -2.07 -9.30
CA LEU A 164 2.03 -3.29 -8.91
C LEU A 164 1.79 -3.56 -7.43
N SER A 165 1.38 -4.78 -7.10
CA SER A 165 1.19 -5.29 -5.75
C SER A 165 1.84 -6.67 -5.60
N GLY A 166 1.61 -7.36 -4.47
CA GLY A 166 2.12 -8.71 -4.22
C GLY A 166 3.50 -8.73 -3.58
N GLY A 167 3.53 -8.91 -2.25
CA GLY A 167 4.74 -9.12 -1.48
C GLY A 167 5.74 -7.97 -1.46
N LEU A 168 5.33 -6.78 -1.89
CA LEU A 168 6.18 -5.59 -1.85
C LEU A 168 6.47 -5.16 -0.40
N ASN A 169 7.69 -4.66 -0.19
CA ASN A 169 8.17 -4.09 1.06
C ASN A 169 9.31 -3.09 0.77
N ALA A 170 9.84 -2.43 1.80
CA ALA A 170 10.89 -1.42 1.62
C ALA A 170 12.20 -1.95 1.02
N SER A 171 12.50 -3.25 1.15
CA SER A 171 13.73 -3.83 0.64
C SER A 171 13.68 -4.23 -0.83
N ASN A 172 12.47 -4.43 -1.41
CA ASN A 172 12.31 -4.95 -2.76
C ASN A 172 11.58 -4.01 -3.74
N VAL A 173 10.88 -2.98 -3.25
CA VAL A 173 10.06 -2.11 -4.10
C VAL A 173 10.87 -1.35 -5.16
N ALA A 174 12.07 -0.92 -4.84
CA ALA A 174 12.93 -0.21 -5.79
C ALA A 174 13.34 -1.11 -6.98
N GLU A 175 13.66 -2.38 -6.71
CA GLU A 175 13.96 -3.35 -7.74
C GLU A 175 12.73 -3.71 -8.56
N ALA A 176 11.59 -3.92 -7.91
CA ALA A 176 10.30 -4.17 -8.58
C ALA A 176 9.96 -3.05 -9.58
N LEU A 177 10.12 -1.80 -9.17
CA LEU A 177 9.92 -0.62 -10.02
C LEU A 177 10.90 -0.58 -11.19
N ARG A 178 12.18 -0.91 -10.95
CA ARG A 178 13.21 -0.96 -12.00
C ARG A 178 12.89 -2.00 -13.07
N ILE A 179 12.34 -3.16 -12.66
CA ILE A 179 11.99 -4.25 -13.58
C ILE A 179 10.72 -3.93 -14.37
N THR A 180 9.69 -3.43 -13.69
CA THR A 180 8.33 -3.33 -14.28
C THR A 180 8.04 -1.96 -14.86
N SER A 181 8.78 -0.91 -14.47
CA SER A 181 8.45 0.49 -14.75
C SER A 181 7.02 0.86 -14.34
N ALA A 182 6.50 0.23 -13.28
CA ALA A 182 5.14 0.44 -12.80
C ALA A 182 4.92 1.91 -12.41
N PRO A 183 3.84 2.56 -12.88
CA PRO A 183 3.55 3.95 -12.52
C PRO A 183 3.03 4.10 -11.08
N ALA A 184 2.59 3.00 -10.47
CA ALA A 184 2.05 2.96 -9.12
C ALA A 184 2.39 1.64 -8.41
N VAL A 185 2.51 1.68 -7.08
CA VAL A 185 2.73 0.52 -6.22
C VAL A 185 1.73 0.48 -5.07
N ASP A 186 1.32 -0.74 -4.69
CA ASP A 186 0.43 -1.00 -3.56
C ASP A 186 1.13 -1.91 -2.55
N VAL A 187 1.01 -1.59 -1.27
CA VAL A 187 1.53 -2.43 -0.20
C VAL A 187 0.49 -2.61 0.91
N SER A 188 0.41 -3.84 1.39
CA SER A 188 -0.40 -4.17 2.56
C SER A 188 0.41 -4.89 3.63
N SER A 189 0.68 -6.19 3.48
CA SER A 189 1.40 -6.99 4.49
C SER A 189 2.86 -6.56 4.69
N GLY A 190 3.53 -6.04 3.66
CA GLY A 190 4.93 -5.62 3.74
C GLY A 190 5.21 -4.43 4.68
N VAL A 191 4.16 -3.75 5.15
CA VAL A 191 4.23 -2.67 6.13
C VAL A 191 3.49 -3.02 7.43
N GLU A 192 3.37 -4.31 7.74
CA GLU A 192 2.74 -4.83 8.95
C GLU A 192 3.77 -5.42 9.91
N ARG A 193 3.50 -5.35 11.21
CA ARG A 193 4.22 -6.09 12.26
C ARG A 193 3.57 -7.44 12.57
N ALA A 194 2.25 -7.51 12.41
CA ALA A 194 1.43 -8.72 12.48
C ALA A 194 0.26 -8.59 11.51
N PRO A 195 -0.39 -9.69 11.06
CA PRO A 195 -1.50 -9.63 10.11
C PRO A 195 -2.60 -8.64 10.54
N GLY A 196 -2.83 -7.60 9.73
CA GLY A 196 -3.79 -6.52 10.01
C GLY A 196 -3.28 -5.40 10.93
N GLU A 197 -2.05 -5.48 11.44
CA GLU A 197 -1.43 -4.46 12.28
C GLU A 197 -0.33 -3.70 11.53
N LYS A 198 -0.65 -2.51 11.07
CA LYS A 198 0.33 -1.65 10.37
C LYS A 198 1.41 -1.14 11.31
N ASP A 199 2.62 -1.05 10.78
CA ASP A 199 3.78 -0.48 11.44
C ASP A 199 4.09 0.89 10.80
N PRO A 200 3.98 2.01 11.54
CA PRO A 200 4.24 3.34 11.03
C PRO A 200 5.64 3.53 10.45
N ASP A 201 6.66 2.89 11.02
CA ASP A 201 8.03 3.00 10.53
C ASP A 201 8.22 2.25 9.22
N LYS A 202 7.61 1.08 9.08
CA LYS A 202 7.60 0.33 7.82
C LYS A 202 6.83 1.09 6.72
N ILE A 203 5.73 1.77 7.05
CA ILE A 203 5.00 2.63 6.11
C ILE A 203 5.93 3.73 5.59
N ARG A 204 6.57 4.48 6.49
CA ARG A 204 7.53 5.54 6.12
C ARG A 204 8.68 5.01 5.29
N ALA A 205 9.27 3.88 5.69
CA ALA A 205 10.38 3.25 4.98
C ALA A 205 9.97 2.80 3.57
N PHE A 206 8.78 2.22 3.41
CA PHE A 206 8.26 1.80 2.10
C PHE A 206 8.07 2.98 1.15
N ILE A 207 7.42 4.06 1.60
CA ILE A 207 7.16 5.24 0.76
C ILE A 207 8.49 5.87 0.32
N ARG A 208 9.47 6.01 1.23
CA ARG A 208 10.81 6.50 0.87
C ARG A 208 11.49 5.62 -0.17
N ALA A 209 11.50 4.30 0.04
CA ALA A 209 12.11 3.36 -0.88
C ALA A 209 11.46 3.39 -2.27
N ALA A 210 10.12 3.44 -2.34
CA ALA A 210 9.38 3.55 -3.59
C ALA A 210 9.70 4.86 -4.36
N ARG A 211 10.06 5.92 -3.64
CA ARG A 211 10.43 7.22 -4.23
C ARG A 211 11.93 7.40 -4.45
N GLY A 212 12.72 6.36 -4.24
CA GLY A 212 14.18 6.41 -4.43
C GLY A 212 14.90 7.32 -3.41
N GLN A 213 14.28 7.56 -2.25
CA GLN A 213 14.87 8.38 -1.18
C GLN A 213 15.74 7.50 -0.26
N PRO A 214 16.87 8.03 0.25
CA PRO A 214 17.72 7.27 1.16
C PRO A 214 16.99 6.95 2.47
N PRO A 215 17.40 5.86 3.18
CA PRO A 215 16.86 5.57 4.50
C PRO A 215 17.14 6.73 5.46
N GLU A 216 16.21 6.98 6.37
CA GLU A 216 16.44 7.93 7.46
C GLU A 216 17.67 7.50 8.25
N LYS A 217 18.60 8.43 8.47
CA LYS A 217 19.69 8.17 9.39
C LYS A 217 19.05 7.95 10.76
N SER A 218 19.24 6.77 11.34
CA SER A 218 18.88 6.53 12.71
C SER A 218 19.54 7.62 13.57
N SER A 219 18.76 8.40 14.28
CA SER A 219 19.24 9.28 15.33
C SER A 219 19.65 8.39 16.52
N ALA A 220 20.71 7.60 16.31
CA ALA A 220 21.42 6.96 17.40
C ALA A 220 21.94 8.09 18.28
N ILE A 221 21.42 8.15 19.48
CA ILE A 221 21.79 9.02 20.57
C ILE A 221 23.32 8.99 20.70
N GLU A 222 23.94 10.08 20.25
CA GLU A 222 25.33 10.38 20.51
C GLU A 222 25.43 10.85 21.98
N SER A 223 25.35 9.92 22.89
CA SER A 223 25.57 10.13 24.32
C SER A 223 26.53 9.05 24.84
N ASP A 224 27.79 9.21 24.48
CA ASP A 224 28.88 8.72 25.31
C ASP A 224 30.18 9.47 24.94
N GLN A 225 30.27 10.75 25.34
CA GLN A 225 31.59 11.32 25.57
C GLN A 225 31.94 11.07 27.04
N PRO A 226 32.98 10.30 27.31
CA PRO A 226 33.48 10.19 28.67
C PRO A 226 33.98 11.57 29.16
N PRO A 227 33.80 11.91 30.45
CA PRO A 227 34.20 13.22 31.00
C PRO A 227 35.70 13.39 30.84
N ARG A 228 36.12 14.52 30.26
CA ARG A 228 37.52 14.93 30.15
C ARG A 228 38.13 14.98 31.56
N ALA A 229 39.14 14.14 31.80
CA ALA A 229 39.93 14.16 32.98
C ALA A 229 40.57 15.56 33.15
N ARG A 230 40.32 16.17 34.31
CA ARG A 230 41.02 17.41 34.73
C ARG A 230 42.45 17.03 35.10
N THR A 231 43.42 17.56 34.37
CA THR A 231 44.84 17.52 34.76
C THR A 231 45.07 18.40 36.00
N PRO A 232 45.74 17.89 37.05
CA PRO A 232 46.08 18.72 38.18
C PRO A 232 47.23 19.66 37.80
N GLY A 233 47.01 20.97 38.06
CA GLY A 233 48.03 22.00 37.89
C GLY A 233 49.21 21.78 38.80
N SER A 234 50.40 21.81 38.26
CA SER A 234 51.66 21.84 39.00
C SER A 234 51.83 23.22 39.69
N SER A 235 51.80 23.21 41.00
CA SER A 235 52.31 24.36 41.84
C SER A 235 53.82 24.28 41.82
N THR A 236 54.47 25.27 41.26
CA THR A 236 55.87 25.53 41.50
C THR A 236 55.98 26.62 42.65
N ASP A 237 56.35 26.15 43.80
CA ASP A 237 56.92 26.99 44.84
C ASP A 237 58.27 27.45 44.38
N VAL A 238 58.51 28.76 44.50
CA VAL A 238 59.86 29.35 44.50
C VAL A 238 60.01 30.19 45.76
N THR A 239 60.82 29.66 46.64
CA THR A 239 61.40 30.36 47.76
C THR A 239 62.74 30.98 47.37
N ALA A 240 62.91 32.25 47.61
CA ALA A 240 64.11 32.91 48.20
C ALA A 240 63.87 34.41 48.39
#